data_5819ef6fce589ddd9516c931b16fd80e
#
_entry.id   5819ef6fce589ddd9516c931b16fd80e
#
_cell.length_a   1.000
_cell.length_b   1.000
_cell.length_c   1.000
_cell.angle_alpha   90.00
_cell.angle_beta   90.00
_cell.angle_gamma   90.00
#
_symmetry.space_group_name_H-M   'P 1'
#
loop_
_entity.id
_entity.type
_entity.pdbx_description
1 polymer ?
#
loop_
_entity_poly.entity_id
_entity_poly.type
_entity_poly.pdbx_seq_one_letter_code
_entity_poly.pdbx_strand_id
1 'polypeptide(L)'
;MKTKISDYTEREFYELVYGIYHADPVLYPSDRAHAKGTLEFERLSEHPCGSDLIYYPQEVGIDDSPKAVVEAVKKWRKDQGLPGFKDA
;
A
#
# COMPACT_ATOMS: atom_id res chain seq x y z
N MET A 1 17.44 -1.24 6.38
CA MET A 1 16.10 -0.89 6.89
C MET A 1 15.27 -0.29 5.78
N LYS A 2 14.04 -0.74 5.62
CA LYS A 2 13.19 -0.25 4.53
C LYS A 2 12.52 1.07 4.94
N THR A 3 12.85 2.14 4.26
CA THR A 3 12.36 3.47 4.61
C THR A 3 11.52 4.13 3.52
N LYS A 4 11.60 3.62 2.30
CA LYS A 4 10.86 4.17 1.16
C LYS A 4 10.43 3.05 0.22
N ILE A 5 9.50 3.36 -0.69
CA ILE A 5 8.91 2.35 -1.56
C ILE A 5 9.94 1.64 -2.43
N SER A 6 11.01 2.32 -2.82
CA SER A 6 12.08 1.72 -3.63
C SER A 6 12.93 0.70 -2.86
N ASP A 7 12.73 0.58 -1.55
CA ASP A 7 13.34 -0.47 -0.72
C ASP A 7 12.50 -1.75 -0.69
N TYR A 8 11.30 -1.71 -1.26
CA TYR A 8 10.36 -2.83 -1.31
C TYR A 8 10.26 -3.37 -2.73
N THR A 9 10.20 -4.69 -2.86
CA THR A 9 9.75 -5.28 -4.13
C THR A 9 8.24 -5.08 -4.23
N GLU A 10 7.70 -5.20 -5.43
CA GLU A 10 6.26 -5.12 -5.63
C GLU A 10 5.53 -6.14 -4.78
N ARG A 11 6.09 -7.35 -4.67
CA ARG A 11 5.52 -8.42 -3.85
C ARG A 11 5.51 -8.06 -2.38
N GLU A 12 6.59 -7.50 -1.86
CA GLU A 12 6.67 -7.08 -0.46
C GLU A 12 5.63 -6.01 -0.15
N PHE A 13 5.47 -5.05 -1.05
CA PHE A 13 4.46 -4.01 -0.89
C PHE A 13 3.05 -4.60 -0.97
N TYR A 14 2.84 -5.55 -1.90
CA TYR A 14 1.57 -6.27 -2.00
C TYR A 14 1.24 -6.99 -0.68
N GLU A 15 2.21 -7.64 -0.08
CA GLU A 15 1.99 -8.35 1.19
C GLU A 15 1.61 -7.38 2.32
N LEU A 16 2.19 -6.19 2.34
CA LEU A 16 1.81 -5.15 3.28
C LEU A 16 0.34 -4.76 3.09
N VAL A 17 -0.06 -4.49 1.86
CA VAL A 17 -1.44 -4.12 1.53
C VAL A 17 -2.40 -5.26 1.84
N TYR A 18 -2.03 -6.48 1.49
CA TYR A 18 -2.84 -7.67 1.76
C TYR A 18 -3.09 -7.82 3.26
N GLY A 19 -2.05 -7.66 4.06
CA GLY A 19 -2.17 -7.74 5.52
C GLY A 19 -3.12 -6.69 6.10
N ILE A 20 -3.04 -5.46 5.61
CA ILE A 20 -3.93 -4.38 6.03
C ILE A 20 -5.37 -4.71 5.61
N TYR A 21 -5.54 -5.17 4.38
CA TYR A 21 -6.85 -5.47 3.79
C TYR A 21 -7.61 -6.52 4.59
N HIS A 22 -6.89 -7.56 5.04
CA HIS A 22 -7.48 -8.69 5.74
C HIS A 22 -7.30 -8.61 7.27
N ALA A 23 -6.70 -7.54 7.77
CA ALA A 23 -6.40 -7.37 9.20
C ALA A 23 -5.73 -8.63 9.77
N ASP A 24 -4.68 -9.11 9.09
CA ASP A 24 -4.00 -10.36 9.40
C ASP A 24 -3.49 -10.33 10.84
N PRO A 25 -3.95 -11.26 11.71
CA PRO A 25 -3.57 -11.23 13.13
C PRO A 25 -2.11 -11.58 13.40
N VAL A 26 -1.42 -12.20 12.44
CA VAL A 26 0.01 -12.50 12.57
C VAL A 26 0.82 -11.21 12.36
N LEU A 27 0.49 -10.45 11.33
CA LEU A 27 1.18 -9.19 11.01
C LEU A 27 0.68 -8.04 11.88
N TYR A 28 -0.62 -8.04 12.21
CA TYR A 28 -1.27 -6.96 12.93
C TYR A 28 -2.07 -7.53 14.09
N PRO A 29 -1.39 -7.89 15.21
CA PRO A 29 -2.05 -8.55 16.34
C PRO A 29 -2.96 -7.63 17.16
N SER A 30 -2.98 -6.33 16.87
CA SER A 30 -3.82 -5.38 17.57
C SER A 30 -4.28 -4.28 16.62
N ASP A 31 -5.33 -3.54 17.02
CA ASP A 31 -5.81 -2.40 16.24
C ASP A 31 -4.72 -1.35 16.07
N ARG A 32 -3.89 -1.18 17.09
CA ARG A 32 -2.77 -0.24 17.05
C ARG A 32 -1.73 -0.65 16.01
N ALA A 33 -1.41 -1.94 15.93
CA ALA A 33 -0.47 -2.46 14.94
C ALA A 33 -1.05 -2.30 13.53
N HIS A 34 -2.35 -2.53 13.36
CA HIS A 34 -3.04 -2.35 12.10
C HIS A 34 -3.00 -0.88 11.66
N ALA A 35 -3.28 0.04 12.58
CA ALA A 35 -3.21 1.47 12.29
C ALA A 35 -1.81 1.91 11.87
N LYS A 36 -0.77 1.35 12.50
CA LYS A 36 0.61 1.61 12.11
C LYS A 36 0.89 1.14 10.68
N GLY A 37 0.36 -0.02 10.30
CA GLY A 37 0.49 -0.55 8.94
C GLY A 37 -0.15 0.38 7.93
N THR A 38 -1.32 0.90 8.23
CA THR A 38 -2.02 1.84 7.38
C THR A 38 -1.22 3.14 7.19
N LEU A 39 -0.68 3.69 8.27
CA LEU A 39 0.16 4.88 8.20
C LEU A 39 1.42 4.63 7.37
N GLU A 40 2.02 3.45 7.51
CA GLU A 40 3.18 3.06 6.72
C GLU A 40 2.84 2.98 5.24
N PHE A 41 1.67 2.43 4.90
CA PHE A 41 1.18 2.42 3.53
C PHE A 41 1.06 3.83 2.97
N GLU A 42 0.46 4.74 3.72
CA GLU A 42 0.30 6.13 3.30
C GLU A 42 1.64 6.81 3.06
N ARG A 43 2.58 6.59 3.99
CA ARG A 43 3.92 7.18 3.91
C ARG A 43 4.68 6.66 2.68
N LEU A 44 4.63 5.35 2.44
CA LEU A 44 5.34 4.72 1.33
C LEU A 44 4.75 5.10 -0.03
N SER A 45 3.43 5.08 -0.15
CA SER A 45 2.77 5.34 -1.44
C SER A 45 2.88 6.80 -1.85
N GLU A 46 2.84 7.71 -0.91
CA GLU A 46 2.77 9.16 -1.14
C GLU A 46 1.56 9.57 -1.99
N HIS A 47 0.62 8.64 -2.19
CA HIS A 47 -0.57 8.88 -3.00
C HIS A 47 -1.50 9.87 -2.29
N PRO A 48 -2.06 10.86 -3.02
CA PRO A 48 -2.92 11.86 -2.40
C PRO A 48 -4.19 11.30 -1.77
N CYS A 49 -4.68 10.16 -2.25
CA CYS A 49 -5.83 9.49 -1.65
C CYS A 49 -5.46 8.69 -0.41
N GLY A 50 -4.17 8.39 -0.20
CA GLY A 50 -3.71 7.67 0.98
C GLY A 50 -4.46 6.36 1.21
N SER A 51 -4.90 6.14 2.44
CA SER A 51 -5.60 4.90 2.83
C SER A 51 -6.98 4.76 2.20
N ASP A 52 -7.53 5.79 1.56
CA ASP A 52 -8.82 5.66 0.85
C ASP A 52 -8.72 4.64 -0.28
N LEU A 53 -7.53 4.41 -0.82
CA LEU A 53 -7.32 3.36 -1.81
C LEU A 53 -7.69 1.99 -1.27
N ILE A 54 -7.52 1.78 0.04
CA ILE A 54 -7.81 0.52 0.71
C ILE A 54 -9.24 0.49 1.22
N TYR A 55 -9.68 1.57 1.88
CA TYR A 55 -10.97 1.59 2.58
C TYR A 55 -12.13 2.05 1.71
N TYR A 56 -11.88 2.84 0.69
CA TYR A 56 -12.92 3.36 -0.21
C TYR A 56 -12.51 3.24 -1.67
N PRO A 57 -12.18 2.02 -2.13
CA PRO A 57 -11.63 1.85 -3.49
C PRO A 57 -12.60 2.30 -4.57
N GLN A 58 -13.90 2.10 -4.36
CA GLN A 58 -14.90 2.49 -5.35
C GLN A 58 -14.98 4.00 -5.53
N GLU A 59 -14.75 4.76 -4.46
CA GLU A 59 -14.77 6.24 -4.53
C GLU A 59 -13.58 6.78 -5.31
N VAL A 60 -12.47 6.03 -5.35
CA VAL A 60 -11.29 6.43 -6.11
C VAL A 60 -11.21 5.72 -7.46
N GLY A 61 -12.23 4.94 -7.81
CA GLY A 61 -12.38 4.36 -9.14
C GLY A 61 -11.54 3.11 -9.41
N ILE A 62 -11.21 2.34 -8.39
CA ILE A 62 -10.46 1.09 -8.55
C ILE A 62 -11.25 -0.10 -7.99
N ASP A 63 -10.86 -1.31 -8.39
CA ASP A 63 -11.46 -2.53 -7.88
C ASP A 63 -11.14 -2.70 -6.40
N ASP A 64 -12.04 -3.39 -5.69
CA ASP A 64 -11.88 -3.67 -4.26
C ASP A 64 -11.02 -4.92 -4.07
N SER A 65 -9.72 -4.75 -4.24
CA SER A 65 -8.75 -5.83 -4.06
C SER A 65 -7.37 -5.28 -3.74
N PRO A 66 -6.53 -6.03 -3.01
CA PRO A 66 -5.15 -5.61 -2.74
C PRO A 66 -4.36 -5.38 -4.02
N LYS A 67 -4.57 -6.21 -5.02
CA LYS A 67 -3.88 -6.08 -6.31
C LYS A 67 -4.21 -4.75 -6.97
N ALA A 68 -5.49 -4.35 -6.99
CA ALA A 68 -5.90 -3.09 -7.57
C ALA A 68 -5.28 -1.90 -6.85
N VAL A 69 -5.15 -1.97 -5.53
CA VAL A 69 -4.50 -0.93 -4.73
C VAL A 69 -3.03 -0.79 -5.13
N VAL A 70 -2.31 -1.90 -5.22
CA VAL A 70 -0.90 -1.89 -5.62
C VAL A 70 -0.72 -1.32 -7.02
N GLU A 71 -1.57 -1.73 -7.96
CA GLU A 71 -1.52 -1.23 -9.34
C GLU A 71 -1.81 0.27 -9.40
N ALA A 72 -2.75 0.76 -8.61
CA ALA A 72 -3.08 2.18 -8.56
C ALA A 72 -1.89 3.00 -8.06
N VAL A 73 -1.23 2.55 -7.00
CA VAL A 73 -0.04 3.22 -6.46
C VAL A 73 1.08 3.21 -7.50
N LYS A 74 1.32 2.06 -8.11
CA LYS A 74 2.37 1.89 -9.11
C LYS A 74 2.17 2.83 -10.29
N LYS A 75 0.97 2.88 -10.83
CA LYS A 75 0.63 3.74 -11.96
C LYS A 75 0.76 5.21 -11.60
N TRP A 76 0.22 5.61 -10.46
CA TRP A 76 0.27 7.01 -10.03
C TRP A 76 1.72 7.48 -9.86
N ARG A 77 2.55 6.66 -9.21
CA ARG A 77 3.95 7.02 -9.02
C ARG A 77 4.69 7.14 -10.34
N LYS A 78 4.42 6.23 -11.28
CA LYS A 78 5.00 6.29 -12.62
C LYS A 78 4.58 7.58 -13.34
N ASP A 79 3.32 7.93 -13.26
CA ASP A 79 2.78 9.13 -13.90
C ASP A 79 3.38 10.42 -13.31
N GLN A 80 3.77 10.38 -12.03
CA GLN A 80 4.40 11.52 -11.34
C GLN A 80 5.93 11.54 -11.49
N GLY A 81 6.51 10.55 -12.15
CA GLY A 81 7.95 10.46 -12.28
C GLY A 81 8.65 10.07 -10.97
N LEU A 82 7.92 9.47 -10.04
CA LEU A 82 8.49 9.04 -8.75
C LEU A 82 9.10 7.65 -8.86
N PRO A 83 10.09 7.32 -7.99
CA PRO A 83 10.69 5.98 -8.00
C PRO A 83 9.66 4.88 -7.78
N GLY A 84 9.83 3.78 -8.50
CA GLY A 84 9.00 2.59 -8.34
C GLY A 84 9.57 1.61 -7.33
N PHE A 85 9.13 0.35 -7.45
CA PHE A 85 9.57 -0.71 -6.55
C PHE A 85 11.00 -1.15 -6.86
N LYS A 86 11.63 -1.74 -5.85
CA LYS A 86 12.92 -2.39 -5.99
C LYS A 86 12.77 -3.60 -6.91
N ASP A 87 13.78 -3.87 -7.72
CA ASP A 87 13.81 -5.07 -8.53
C ASP A 87 13.93 -6.32 -7.64
N ALA A 88 13.15 -7.34 -8.00
CA ALA A 88 13.15 -8.60 -7.23
C ALA A 88 14.40 -9.42 -7.50
#